data_6d8be44a521107ec90306ae8810361af
#
_entry.id   6d8be44a521107ec90306ae8810361af
#
_cell.length_a   1.000
_cell.length_b   1.000
_cell.length_c   1.000
_cell.angle_alpha   90.00
_cell.angle_beta   90.00
_cell.angle_gamma   90.00
#
_symmetry.space_group_name_H-M   'P 1'
#
loop_
_entity.id
_entity.type
_entity.pdbx_description
1 polymer ?
#
loop_
_entity_poly.entity_id
_entity_poly.type
_entity_poly.pdbx_seq_one_letter_code
_entity_poly.pdbx_strand_id
1 'polypeptide(L)' 'MTLNKEEKKILIELICNEQTHMIIKDHTKYDSDKYKKLEELKVKVKDFEEV' A
#
# COMPACT_ATOMS: atom_id res chain seq x y z
N MET A 1 -0.79 -16.57 9.80
CA MET A 1 -1.52 -16.37 8.54
C MET A 1 -0.54 -15.96 7.44
N THR A 2 -0.63 -16.59 6.31
CA THR A 2 0.25 -16.29 5.18
C THR A 2 -0.58 -15.86 3.99
N LEU A 3 0.05 -15.17 3.06
CA LEU A 3 -0.60 -14.74 1.83
C LEU A 3 0.06 -15.44 0.65
N ASN A 4 -0.74 -15.80 -0.33
CA ASN A 4 -0.15 -16.29 -1.57
C ASN A 4 0.31 -15.08 -2.42
N LYS A 5 1.02 -15.37 -3.50
CA LYS A 5 1.61 -14.35 -4.35
C LYS A 5 0.56 -13.42 -4.95
N GLU A 6 -0.56 -13.96 -5.37
CA GLU A 6 -1.65 -13.20 -5.94
C GLU A 6 -2.29 -12.27 -4.92
N GLU A 7 -2.50 -12.76 -3.71
CA GLU A 7 -3.08 -11.97 -2.63
C GLU A 7 -2.18 -10.79 -2.25
N LYS A 8 -0.87 -11.02 -2.17
CA LYS A 8 0.09 -9.95 -1.93
C LYS A 8 0.01 -8.88 -3.02
N LYS A 9 -0.05 -9.32 -4.26
CA LYS A 9 -0.14 -8.41 -5.40
C LYS A 9 -1.40 -7.54 -5.32
N ILE A 10 -2.52 -8.16 -5.01
CA ILE A 10 -3.80 -7.44 -4.89
C ILE A 10 -3.73 -6.40 -3.79
N LEU A 11 -3.19 -6.76 -2.63
CA LEU A 11 -3.05 -5.83 -1.50
C LEU A 11 -2.15 -4.65 -1.85
N ILE A 12 -1.03 -4.92 -2.51
CA ILE A 12 -0.10 -3.87 -2.92
C ILE A 12 -0.77 -2.95 -3.94
N GLU A 13 -1.51 -3.50 -4.89
CA GLU A 13 -2.26 -2.71 -5.87
C GLU A 13 -3.29 -1.80 -5.20
N LEU A 14 -4.03 -2.31 -4.23
CA LEU A 14 -5.01 -1.51 -3.51
C LEU A 14 -4.37 -0.36 -2.76
N ILE A 15 -3.23 -0.62 -2.12
CA ILE A 15 -2.50 0.42 -1.39
C ILE A 15 -1.97 1.48 -2.37
N CYS A 16 -1.38 1.05 -3.48
CA CYS A 16 -0.87 1.98 -4.49
C CYS A 16 -1.99 2.82 -5.10
N ASN A 17 -3.13 2.21 -5.37
CA ASN A 17 -4.28 2.90 -5.92
C ASN A 17 -4.79 3.98 -4.96
N GLU A 18 -4.85 3.67 -3.68
CA GLU A 18 -5.25 4.64 -2.67
C GLU A 18 -4.26 5.80 -2.60
N GLN A 19 -2.97 5.50 -2.59
CA GLN A 19 -1.94 6.54 -2.55
C GLN A 19 -2.02 7.43 -3.79
N THR A 20 -2.19 6.83 -4.97
CA THR A 20 -2.33 7.58 -6.22
C THR A 20 -3.55 8.48 -6.17
N HIS A 21 -4.66 7.96 -5.66
CA HIS A 21 -5.90 8.72 -5.53
C HIS A 21 -5.74 9.92 -4.60
N MET A 22 -5.05 9.72 -3.49
CA MET A 22 -4.77 10.80 -2.54
C MET A 22 -3.97 11.93 -3.20
N ILE A 23 -2.96 11.59 -3.98
CA ILE A 23 -2.11 12.57 -4.66
C ILE A 23 -2.88 13.30 -5.77
N ILE A 24 -3.74 12.60 -6.48
CA ILE A 24 -4.58 13.21 -7.51
C ILE A 24 -5.53 14.25 -6.89
N LYS A 25 -6.09 13.93 -5.74
CA LYS A 25 -7.00 14.85 -5.04
C LYS A 25 -6.27 16.05 -4.45
N ASP A 26 -5.07 15.85 -3.94
CA ASP A 26 -4.30 16.90 -3.29
C ASP A 26 -2.81 16.56 -3.38
N HIS A 27 -2.07 17.34 -4.13
CA HIS A 27 -0.64 17.10 -4.37
C HIS A 27 0.20 17.10 -3.08
N THR A 28 -0.33 17.63 -1.99
CA THR A 28 0.40 17.65 -0.71
C THR A 28 0.11 16.43 0.17
N LYS A 29 -0.78 15.55 -0.25
CA LYS A 29 -1.16 14.38 0.55
C LYS A 29 -0.02 13.41 0.81
N TYR A 30 1.03 13.43 -0.01
CA TYR A 30 2.18 12.57 0.21
C TYR A 30 2.86 12.84 1.57
N ASP A 31 2.60 13.99 2.20
CA ASP A 31 3.09 14.34 3.53
C ASP A 31 2.12 13.93 4.63
N SER A 32 0.94 13.45 4.30
CA SER A 32 -0.06 13.09 5.31
C SER A 32 0.34 11.82 6.05
N ASP A 33 -0.10 11.71 7.30
CA ASP A 33 0.14 10.53 8.12
C ASP A 33 -0.46 9.29 7.48
N LYS A 34 -1.63 9.43 6.87
CA LYS A 34 -2.29 8.31 6.19
C LYS A 34 -1.45 7.79 5.04
N TYR A 35 -0.87 8.67 4.23
CA TYR A 35 -0.01 8.28 3.12
C TYR A 35 1.22 7.53 3.62
N LYS A 36 1.84 8.04 4.67
CA LYS A 36 3.01 7.40 5.27
C LYS A 36 2.67 6.03 5.84
N LYS A 37 1.51 5.90 6.47
CA LYS A 37 1.03 4.61 6.98
C LYS A 37 0.81 3.61 5.85
N LEU A 38 0.25 4.06 4.73
CA LEU A 38 0.06 3.20 3.57
C LEU A 38 1.40 2.75 2.99
N GLU A 39 2.39 3.61 2.98
CA GLU A 39 3.73 3.27 2.51
C GLU A 39 4.36 2.20 3.40
N GLU A 40 4.26 2.34 4.71
CA GLU A 40 4.74 1.35 5.67
C GLU A 40 4.01 0.02 5.49
N LEU A 41 2.71 0.07 5.31
CA LEU A 41 1.90 -1.13 5.11
C LEU A 41 2.31 -1.85 3.83
N LYS A 42 2.58 -1.11 2.79
CA LYS A 42 3.04 -1.68 1.52
C LYS A 42 4.33 -2.45 1.70
N VAL A 43 5.28 -1.89 2.44
CA VAL A 43 6.55 -2.56 2.75
C VAL A 43 6.31 -3.83 3.56
N LYS A 44 5.45 -3.76 4.56
CA LYS A 44 5.12 -4.93 5.39
C LYS A 44 4.48 -6.04 4.56
N VAL A 45 3.58 -5.70 3.64
CA VAL A 45 2.95 -6.68 2.77
C VAL A 45 3.97 -7.34 1.84
N LYS A 46 4.91 -6.55 1.30
CA LYS A 46 5.97 -7.09 0.45
C LYS A 46 6.84 -8.10 1.19
N ASP A 47 7.09 -7.86 2.47
CA ASP A 47 7.91 -8.74 3.30
C ASP A 47 7.11 -9.89 3.91
N PHE A 48 5.79 -9.90 3.73
CA PHE A 48 4.93 -10.93 4.28
C PHE A 48 5.25 -12.27 3.63
N GLU A 49 5.23 -13.34 4.44
CA GLU A 49 5.59 -14.67 3.98
C GLU A 49 4.62 -15.18 2.92
N GLU A 50 5.16 -15.64 1.79
CA GLU A 50 4.37 -16.24 0.72
C GLU A 50 4.17 -17.74 0.94
N VAL A 51 3.01 -18.21 0.53
CA VAL A 51 2.70 -19.63 0.54
C VAL A 51 2.77 -20.18 -0.87
#